data_971511e2c4537786503295faa725aa32
#
_entry.id   971511e2c4537786503295faa725aa32
#
_cell.length_a   1.000
_cell.length_b   1.000
_cell.length_c   1.000
_cell.angle_alpha   90.00
_cell.angle_beta   90.00
_cell.angle_gamma   90.00
#
_symmetry.space_group_name_H-M   'P 1'
#
loop_
_entity.id
_entity.type
_entity.pdbx_description
1 polymer ?
#
loop_
_entity_poly.entity_id
_entity_poly.type
_entity_poly.pdbx_seq_one_letter_code
_entity_poly.pdbx_strand_id
1 'polypeptide(L)'
;DRQIREIFEGKDDRLLLIIGPCSADNENAVIDYISRLRTVQDKVADKIFMIPRIYTNKPRTIGMGYKGMLHQPDPEKKEDMLKGIIAIRDLHTRAVNETGFTCADEMLYPENHRYLSDLLSYVAIGARSVEDQQHRLTASGVGIPAGMKNPTGGDISVMMNSIIAAQHGHMFLYRGWEVKTPGNPYAHAILRGYVDKFGRNMPNYHYEDLQNLLEHYQEVNESAQTKLVNPAVIVDTNHSNSGKRFAEQIRISKDVMHSCKVSEDVHKLVKGLMIESYIEDGAQKVSEHCFGN
;
A
#
# COMPACT_ATOMS: atom_id res chain seq x y z
N ASP A 1 -3.06 -13.57 7.37
CA ASP A 1 -3.07 -13.78 5.91
C ASP A 1 -4.38 -14.39 5.41
N ARG A 2 -4.91 -15.47 6.04
CA ARG A 2 -6.15 -16.12 5.59
C ARG A 2 -7.33 -15.14 5.52
N GLN A 3 -7.61 -14.40 6.58
CA GLN A 3 -8.73 -13.45 6.62
C GLN A 3 -8.59 -12.34 5.56
N ILE A 4 -7.37 -11.85 5.30
CA ILE A 4 -7.13 -10.87 4.25
C ILE A 4 -7.46 -11.46 2.87
N ARG A 5 -7.04 -12.71 2.61
CA ARG A 5 -7.38 -13.41 1.37
C ARG A 5 -8.89 -13.59 1.20
N GLU A 6 -9.58 -13.99 2.28
CA GLU A 6 -11.05 -14.15 2.29
C GLU A 6 -11.77 -12.84 1.94
N ILE A 7 -11.25 -11.67 2.36
CA ILE A 7 -11.78 -10.35 1.96
C ILE A 7 -11.58 -10.11 0.46
N PHE A 8 -10.38 -10.38 -0.08
CA PHE A 8 -10.14 -10.24 -1.52
C PHE A 8 -10.98 -11.20 -2.37
N GLU A 9 -11.25 -12.39 -1.87
CA GLU A 9 -12.08 -13.41 -2.52
C GLU A 9 -13.59 -13.15 -2.37
N GLY A 10 -13.99 -12.12 -1.62
CA GLY A 10 -15.41 -11.80 -1.34
C GLY A 10 -16.11 -12.81 -0.43
N LYS A 11 -15.36 -13.56 0.36
CA LYS A 11 -15.87 -14.49 1.39
C LYS A 11 -16.05 -13.84 2.76
N ASP A 12 -15.46 -12.69 2.95
CA ASP A 12 -15.52 -11.86 4.15
C ASP A 12 -15.83 -10.42 3.71
N ASP A 13 -16.93 -9.85 4.21
CA ASP A 13 -17.43 -8.53 3.83
C ASP A 13 -16.80 -7.37 4.62
N ARG A 14 -15.83 -7.66 5.49
CA ARG A 14 -15.12 -6.60 6.21
C ARG A 14 -14.29 -5.74 5.29
N LEU A 15 -14.28 -4.44 5.59
CA LEU A 15 -13.43 -3.49 4.89
C LEU A 15 -11.98 -3.58 5.39
N LEU A 16 -11.02 -3.66 4.50
CA LEU A 16 -9.60 -3.50 4.86
C LEU A 16 -9.29 -2.03 5.13
N LEU A 17 -8.62 -1.76 6.23
CA LEU A 17 -8.13 -0.43 6.55
C LEU A 17 -6.61 -0.46 6.74
N ILE A 18 -5.87 0.01 5.73
CA ILE A 18 -4.41 0.13 5.79
C ILE A 18 -4.11 1.52 6.32
N ILE A 19 -3.73 1.63 7.60
CA ILE A 19 -3.67 2.91 8.30
C ILE A 19 -2.40 3.06 9.12
N GLY A 20 -1.77 4.22 9.03
CA GLY A 20 -0.57 4.54 9.81
C GLY A 20 0.23 5.70 9.24
N PRO A 21 1.40 5.99 9.83
CA PRO A 21 2.21 7.14 9.45
C PRO A 21 2.66 7.11 7.99
N CYS A 22 2.98 8.28 7.46
CA CYS A 22 3.55 8.42 6.11
C CYS A 22 4.88 7.67 5.98
N SER A 23 5.68 7.66 7.05
CA SER A 23 6.97 6.98 7.14
C SER A 23 7.26 6.62 8.59
N ALA A 24 7.74 5.40 8.82
CA ALA A 24 8.27 5.00 10.12
C ALA A 24 9.68 5.59 10.28
N ASP A 25 9.86 6.49 11.23
CA ASP A 25 11.13 7.16 11.52
C ASP A 25 11.54 7.04 12.99
N ASN A 26 10.60 6.75 13.87
CA ASN A 26 10.85 6.50 15.30
C ASN A 26 10.10 5.24 15.74
N GLU A 27 10.84 4.22 16.14
CA GLU A 27 10.30 2.92 16.51
C GLU A 27 9.28 3.00 17.65
N ASN A 28 9.61 3.73 18.74
CA ASN A 28 8.72 3.81 19.89
C ASN A 28 7.42 4.56 19.58
N ALA A 29 7.50 5.64 18.80
CA ALA A 29 6.33 6.38 18.38
C ALA A 29 5.41 5.53 17.48
N VAL A 30 5.96 4.73 16.58
CA VAL A 30 5.19 3.79 15.76
C VAL A 30 4.53 2.72 16.61
N ILE A 31 5.24 2.14 17.58
CA ILE A 31 4.67 1.13 18.48
C ILE A 31 3.57 1.71 19.38
N ASP A 32 3.73 2.93 19.90
CA ASP A 32 2.64 3.62 20.63
C ASP A 32 1.39 3.80 19.74
N TYR A 33 1.59 4.28 18.52
CA TYR A 33 0.49 4.44 17.55
C TYR A 33 -0.27 3.13 17.31
N ILE A 34 0.44 2.05 16.97
CA ILE A 34 -0.22 0.77 16.63
C ILE A 34 -0.81 0.09 17.88
N SER A 35 -0.27 0.31 19.07
CA SER A 35 -0.86 -0.17 20.32
C SER A 35 -2.21 0.50 20.58
N ARG A 36 -2.32 1.81 20.34
CA ARG A 36 -3.61 2.53 20.39
C ARG A 36 -4.55 2.04 19.29
N LEU A 37 -4.04 1.81 18.08
CA LEU A 37 -4.82 1.29 16.97
C LEU A 37 -5.43 -0.09 17.31
N ARG A 38 -4.72 -0.93 18.07
CA ARG A 38 -5.22 -2.23 18.52
C ARG A 38 -6.49 -2.09 19.34
N THR A 39 -6.57 -1.11 20.23
CA THR A 39 -7.78 -0.86 21.03
C THR A 39 -8.98 -0.41 20.20
N VAL A 40 -8.73 0.22 19.05
CA VAL A 40 -9.78 0.60 18.09
C VAL A 40 -10.21 -0.62 17.28
N GLN A 41 -9.25 -1.44 16.82
CA GLN A 41 -9.54 -2.67 16.08
C GLN A 41 -10.50 -3.57 16.84
N ASP A 42 -10.30 -3.75 18.14
CA ASP A 42 -11.14 -4.63 18.95
C ASP A 42 -12.61 -4.17 19.02
N LYS A 43 -12.86 -2.86 18.84
CA LYS A 43 -14.22 -2.28 18.83
C LYS A 43 -14.94 -2.39 17.48
N VAL A 44 -14.20 -2.57 16.39
CA VAL A 44 -14.74 -2.56 15.02
C VAL A 44 -14.42 -3.83 14.23
N ALA A 45 -13.92 -4.85 14.90
CA ALA A 45 -13.41 -6.07 14.29
C ALA A 45 -14.45 -6.85 13.47
N ASP A 46 -15.74 -6.61 13.73
CA ASP A 46 -16.87 -7.18 12.99
C ASP A 46 -17.10 -6.52 11.62
N LYS A 47 -16.56 -5.32 11.40
CA LYS A 47 -16.76 -4.53 10.17
C LYS A 47 -15.46 -4.16 9.46
N ILE A 48 -14.39 -3.99 10.20
CA ILE A 48 -13.13 -3.47 9.69
C ILE A 48 -11.99 -4.40 10.10
N PHE A 49 -11.15 -4.72 9.14
CA PHE A 49 -9.88 -5.42 9.36
C PHE A 49 -8.72 -4.44 9.15
N MET A 50 -8.04 -4.06 10.24
CA MET A 50 -6.96 -3.09 10.18
C MET A 50 -5.62 -3.75 9.91
N ILE A 51 -4.82 -3.13 9.04
CA ILE A 51 -3.42 -3.46 8.78
C ILE A 51 -2.62 -2.20 9.03
N PRO A 52 -1.80 -2.16 10.09
CA PRO A 52 -0.95 -1.00 10.34
C PRO A 52 0.00 -0.76 9.17
N ARG A 53 0.05 0.48 8.70
CA ARG A 53 0.97 0.94 7.69
C ARG A 53 2.27 1.36 8.36
N ILE A 54 3.34 0.59 8.16
CA ILE A 54 4.68 0.86 8.67
C ILE A 54 5.63 0.94 7.48
N TYR A 55 5.64 2.08 6.80
CA TYR A 55 6.49 2.28 5.63
C TYR A 55 7.92 2.63 6.07
N THR A 56 8.83 1.70 5.86
CA THR A 56 10.23 1.81 6.30
C THR A 56 11.15 2.47 5.28
N ASN A 57 10.63 2.74 4.09
CA ASN A 57 11.34 3.39 3.00
C ASN A 57 10.65 4.67 2.54
N LYS A 58 11.44 5.62 2.04
CA LYS A 58 10.96 6.89 1.52
C LYS A 58 11.55 7.13 0.12
N PRO A 59 10.72 7.14 -0.95
CA PRO A 59 11.23 7.45 -2.28
C PRO A 59 11.68 8.90 -2.36
N ARG A 60 12.94 9.13 -2.73
CA ARG A 60 13.55 10.45 -2.88
C ARG A 60 14.05 10.63 -4.30
N THR A 61 13.23 11.21 -5.17
CA THR A 61 13.53 11.38 -6.60
C THR A 61 14.84 12.15 -6.85
N ILE A 62 15.14 13.15 -6.01
CA ILE A 62 16.37 13.95 -6.11
C ILE A 62 17.45 13.52 -5.12
N GLY A 63 17.25 12.41 -4.39
CA GLY A 63 18.23 11.86 -3.43
C GLY A 63 18.44 12.67 -2.15
N MET A 64 17.70 13.76 -1.94
CA MET A 64 17.83 14.62 -0.77
C MET A 64 16.75 14.34 0.28
N GLY A 65 17.09 14.56 1.55
CA GLY A 65 16.20 14.37 2.71
C GLY A 65 16.19 12.96 3.25
N TYR A 66 15.45 12.74 4.33
CA TYR A 66 15.33 11.46 5.01
C TYR A 66 14.83 10.35 4.08
N LYS A 67 15.57 9.25 3.98
CA LYS A 67 15.32 8.15 3.03
C LYS A 67 14.54 6.96 3.63
N GLY A 68 14.10 7.08 4.88
CA GLY A 68 13.43 6.01 5.61
C GLY A 68 14.38 5.22 6.51
N MET A 69 13.78 4.46 7.42
CA MET A 69 14.50 3.70 8.45
C MET A 69 15.49 2.68 7.87
N LEU A 70 15.19 2.09 6.72
CA LEU A 70 16.11 1.15 6.06
C LEU A 70 17.48 1.78 5.72
N HIS A 71 17.48 3.02 5.28
CA HIS A 71 18.74 3.72 4.94
C HIS A 71 19.34 4.43 6.15
N GLN A 72 18.49 5.01 6.99
CA GLN A 72 18.85 5.93 8.04
C GLN A 72 18.03 5.62 9.30
N PRO A 73 18.39 4.51 10.04
CA PRO A 73 17.65 4.08 11.22
C PRO A 73 17.69 5.10 12.36
N ASP A 74 18.72 5.93 12.40
CA ASP A 74 18.81 7.11 13.26
C ASP A 74 18.78 8.34 12.35
N PRO A 75 17.67 9.10 12.34
CA PRO A 75 17.50 10.24 11.44
C PRO A 75 18.54 11.36 11.60
N GLU A 76 19.20 11.42 12.76
CA GLU A 76 20.25 12.41 13.08
C GLU A 76 21.65 11.98 12.64
N LYS A 77 21.80 10.72 12.23
CA LYS A 77 23.09 10.16 11.81
C LYS A 77 23.18 9.93 10.30
N LYS A 78 24.37 9.60 9.85
CA LYS A 78 24.62 9.19 8.45
C LYS A 78 23.94 7.86 8.17
N GLU A 79 23.68 7.60 6.88
CA GLU A 79 23.13 6.34 6.39
C GLU A 79 23.95 5.13 6.83
N ASP A 80 23.25 4.07 7.27
CA ASP A 80 23.84 2.79 7.69
C ASP A 80 22.85 1.66 7.32
N MET A 81 23.01 1.10 6.14
CA MET A 81 22.12 0.08 5.60
C MET A 81 22.08 -1.20 6.44
N LEU A 82 23.19 -1.61 7.05
CA LEU A 82 23.19 -2.81 7.88
C LEU A 82 22.34 -2.62 9.14
N LYS A 83 22.56 -1.50 9.84
CA LYS A 83 21.70 -1.14 10.99
C LYS A 83 20.25 -0.91 10.55
N GLY A 84 20.03 -0.35 9.37
CA GLY A 84 18.70 -0.17 8.81
C GLY A 84 17.96 -1.49 8.61
N ILE A 85 18.61 -2.51 8.06
CA ILE A 85 18.02 -3.85 7.90
C ILE A 85 17.62 -4.45 9.26
N ILE A 86 18.47 -4.28 10.27
CA ILE A 86 18.18 -4.74 11.63
C ILE A 86 16.98 -3.96 12.19
N ALA A 87 17.03 -2.63 12.11
CA ALA A 87 16.00 -1.75 12.68
C ALA A 87 14.59 -2.01 12.08
N ILE A 88 14.49 -2.19 10.77
CA ILE A 88 13.17 -2.49 10.16
C ILE A 88 12.62 -3.85 10.59
N ARG A 89 13.48 -4.86 10.75
CA ARG A 89 13.05 -6.15 11.28
C ARG A 89 12.63 -6.07 12.74
N ASP A 90 13.40 -5.38 13.55
CA ASP A 90 13.10 -5.18 14.99
C ASP A 90 11.75 -4.49 15.13
N LEU A 91 11.50 -3.41 14.40
CA LEU A 91 10.23 -2.68 14.41
C LEU A 91 9.04 -3.59 14.03
N HIS A 92 9.13 -4.32 12.93
CA HIS A 92 8.05 -5.22 12.51
C HIS A 92 7.86 -6.40 13.46
N THR A 93 8.95 -6.94 14.01
CA THR A 93 8.90 -8.01 15.02
C THR A 93 8.23 -7.52 16.31
N ARG A 94 8.56 -6.31 16.77
CA ARG A 94 7.90 -5.68 17.91
C ARG A 94 6.40 -5.44 17.64
N ALA A 95 6.05 -4.95 16.44
CA ALA A 95 4.67 -4.76 16.06
C ALA A 95 3.85 -6.05 16.22
N VAL A 96 4.37 -7.18 15.73
CA VAL A 96 3.71 -8.49 15.87
C VAL A 96 3.64 -8.91 17.33
N ASN A 97 4.74 -8.85 18.07
CA ASN A 97 4.83 -9.39 19.44
C ASN A 97 4.04 -8.56 20.46
N GLU A 98 4.07 -7.22 20.33
CA GLU A 98 3.47 -6.32 21.32
C GLU A 98 1.99 -6.05 21.03
N THR A 99 1.56 -6.13 19.75
CA THR A 99 0.19 -5.76 19.36
C THR A 99 -0.60 -6.86 18.67
N GLY A 100 0.06 -7.92 18.22
CA GLY A 100 -0.57 -8.98 17.42
C GLY A 100 -0.92 -8.57 15.98
N PHE A 101 -0.56 -7.36 15.55
CA PHE A 101 -0.74 -6.93 14.17
C PHE A 101 0.41 -7.43 13.28
N THR A 102 0.06 -7.95 12.11
CA THR A 102 0.94 -7.98 10.95
C THR A 102 0.72 -6.72 10.13
N CYS A 103 1.76 -6.21 9.49
CA CYS A 103 1.77 -4.84 8.98
C CYS A 103 1.92 -4.78 7.47
N ALA A 104 1.74 -3.58 6.92
CA ALA A 104 1.99 -3.25 5.52
C ALA A 104 3.26 -2.41 5.37
N ASP A 105 4.05 -2.69 4.34
CA ASP A 105 5.15 -1.82 3.92
C ASP A 105 5.11 -1.57 2.39
N GLU A 106 5.84 -0.58 1.92
CA GLU A 106 6.02 -0.31 0.49
C GLU A 106 7.29 -1.01 -0.01
N MET A 107 7.14 -1.85 -1.05
CA MET A 107 8.28 -2.44 -1.74
C MET A 107 8.94 -1.37 -2.63
N LEU A 108 9.76 -0.52 -2.03
CA LEU A 108 10.54 0.47 -2.79
C LEU A 108 11.69 -0.20 -3.54
N TYR A 109 12.31 -1.19 -2.92
CA TYR A 109 13.40 -1.98 -3.48
C TYR A 109 13.03 -3.47 -3.43
N PRO A 110 12.81 -4.15 -4.56
CA PRO A 110 12.48 -5.58 -4.59
C PRO A 110 13.49 -6.45 -3.84
N GLU A 111 14.78 -6.13 -3.94
CA GLU A 111 15.86 -6.84 -3.25
C GLU A 111 15.71 -6.84 -1.72
N ASN A 112 15.12 -5.79 -1.16
CA ASN A 112 15.00 -5.61 0.28
C ASN A 112 13.73 -6.24 0.87
N HIS A 113 12.75 -6.58 0.02
CA HIS A 113 11.51 -7.22 0.48
C HIS A 113 11.77 -8.51 1.28
N ARG A 114 12.81 -9.27 0.97
CA ARG A 114 13.20 -10.50 1.68
C ARG A 114 13.43 -10.32 3.17
N TYR A 115 13.83 -9.12 3.58
CA TYR A 115 14.12 -8.85 4.99
C TYR A 115 12.86 -8.68 5.84
N LEU A 116 11.69 -8.56 5.18
CA LEU A 116 10.38 -8.37 5.81
C LEU A 116 9.33 -9.37 5.33
N SER A 117 9.64 -10.22 4.34
CA SER A 117 8.65 -11.09 3.67
C SER A 117 7.92 -12.06 4.59
N ASP A 118 8.52 -12.41 5.72
CA ASP A 118 7.96 -13.28 6.76
C ASP A 118 7.14 -12.53 7.82
N LEU A 119 7.17 -11.19 7.81
CA LEU A 119 6.54 -10.31 8.81
C LEU A 119 5.38 -9.48 8.23
N LEU A 120 5.34 -9.32 6.91
CA LEU A 120 4.32 -8.52 6.24
C LEU A 120 3.08 -9.35 5.89
N SER A 121 1.91 -8.72 5.93
CA SER A 121 0.65 -9.26 5.42
C SER A 121 0.08 -8.48 4.22
N TYR A 122 0.72 -7.38 3.86
CA TYR A 122 0.37 -6.55 2.72
C TYR A 122 1.60 -5.79 2.21
N VAL A 123 1.71 -5.67 0.89
CA VAL A 123 2.76 -4.88 0.27
C VAL A 123 2.18 -3.93 -0.78
N ALA A 124 2.67 -2.69 -0.82
CA ALA A 124 2.33 -1.73 -1.86
C ALA A 124 3.49 -1.53 -2.84
N ILE A 125 3.18 -1.40 -4.13
CA ILE A 125 4.10 -0.94 -5.15
C ILE A 125 3.82 0.53 -5.43
N GLY A 126 4.81 1.37 -5.21
CA GLY A 126 4.69 2.82 -5.32
C GLY A 126 4.41 3.32 -6.73
N ALA A 127 3.82 4.51 -6.85
CA ALA A 127 3.45 5.13 -8.12
C ALA A 127 4.64 5.40 -9.07
N ARG A 128 5.87 5.46 -8.54
CA ARG A 128 7.10 5.62 -9.34
C ARG A 128 7.73 4.28 -9.72
N SER A 129 7.30 3.20 -9.10
CA SER A 129 7.87 1.85 -9.26
C SER A 129 6.96 0.91 -10.05
N VAL A 130 5.70 1.28 -10.26
CA VAL A 130 4.69 0.42 -10.89
C VAL A 130 4.99 0.06 -12.35
N GLU A 131 5.81 0.85 -13.04
CA GLU A 131 6.28 0.58 -14.40
C GLU A 131 7.51 -0.33 -14.43
N ASP A 132 8.23 -0.44 -13.32
CA ASP A 132 9.48 -1.20 -13.26
C ASP A 132 9.24 -2.71 -13.32
N GLN A 133 9.97 -3.37 -14.22
CA GLN A 133 9.83 -4.81 -14.47
C GLN A 133 10.17 -5.65 -13.24
N GLN A 134 11.21 -5.29 -12.48
CA GLN A 134 11.62 -6.03 -11.29
C GLN A 134 10.52 -6.03 -10.21
N HIS A 135 9.84 -4.89 -10.02
CA HIS A 135 8.72 -4.80 -9.08
C HIS A 135 7.56 -5.72 -9.48
N ARG A 136 7.19 -5.70 -10.76
CA ARG A 136 6.10 -6.54 -11.32
C ARG A 136 6.40 -8.03 -11.16
N LEU A 137 7.62 -8.44 -11.54
CA LEU A 137 8.07 -9.83 -11.44
C LEU A 137 8.17 -10.29 -9.99
N THR A 138 8.73 -9.46 -9.09
CA THR A 138 8.79 -9.79 -7.66
C THR A 138 7.39 -9.89 -7.07
N ALA A 139 6.48 -8.98 -7.39
CA ALA A 139 5.10 -9.02 -6.92
C ALA A 139 4.37 -10.31 -7.33
N SER A 140 4.71 -10.90 -8.48
CA SER A 140 4.13 -12.18 -8.93
C SER A 140 4.54 -13.37 -8.06
N GLY A 141 5.58 -13.22 -7.25
CA GLY A 141 6.11 -14.27 -6.39
C GLY A 141 5.83 -14.08 -4.90
N VAL A 142 5.28 -12.92 -4.48
CA VAL A 142 4.95 -12.72 -3.06
C VAL A 142 3.64 -13.43 -2.71
N GLY A 143 3.60 -14.03 -1.54
CA GLY A 143 2.45 -14.83 -1.08
C GLY A 143 1.35 -14.03 -0.38
N ILE A 144 1.45 -12.68 -0.39
CA ILE A 144 0.53 -11.74 0.27
C ILE A 144 -0.05 -10.77 -0.76
N PRO A 145 -1.18 -10.08 -0.46
CA PRO A 145 -1.72 -9.06 -1.36
C PRO A 145 -0.71 -7.98 -1.71
N ALA A 146 -0.63 -7.66 -3.00
CA ALA A 146 0.26 -6.65 -3.56
C ALA A 146 -0.56 -5.58 -4.27
N GLY A 147 -0.59 -4.37 -3.71
CA GLY A 147 -1.32 -3.25 -4.27
C GLY A 147 -0.48 -2.44 -5.25
N MET A 148 -0.95 -2.29 -6.49
CA MET A 148 -0.32 -1.52 -7.55
C MET A 148 -0.89 -0.10 -7.56
N LYS A 149 -0.10 0.91 -7.15
CA LYS A 149 -0.55 2.30 -7.21
C LYS A 149 -0.60 2.78 -8.65
N ASN A 150 -1.63 3.53 -9.04
CA ASN A 150 -1.59 4.21 -10.32
C ASN A 150 -0.38 5.15 -10.40
N PRO A 151 0.25 5.31 -11.60
CA PRO A 151 1.40 6.20 -11.78
C PRO A 151 1.09 7.64 -11.37
N THR A 152 2.14 8.41 -11.11
CA THR A 152 2.00 9.83 -10.72
C THR A 152 1.26 10.68 -11.76
N GLY A 153 1.36 10.32 -13.05
CA GLY A 153 0.64 10.97 -14.16
C GLY A 153 -0.77 10.45 -14.40
N GLY A 154 -1.23 9.42 -13.68
CA GLY A 154 -2.62 8.96 -13.70
C GLY A 154 -2.99 7.92 -14.77
N ASP A 155 -2.03 7.37 -15.50
CA ASP A 155 -2.31 6.36 -16.53
C ASP A 155 -2.77 5.03 -15.91
N ILE A 156 -4.06 4.77 -15.98
CA ILE A 156 -4.69 3.55 -15.46
C ILE A 156 -4.24 2.31 -16.24
N SER A 157 -3.94 2.43 -17.55
CA SER A 157 -3.49 1.29 -18.35
C SER A 157 -2.15 0.74 -17.86
N VAL A 158 -1.25 1.59 -17.41
CA VAL A 158 0.02 1.21 -16.81
C VAL A 158 -0.20 0.42 -15.51
N MET A 159 -1.12 0.88 -14.66
CA MET A 159 -1.49 0.16 -13.43
C MET A 159 -2.11 -1.21 -13.76
N MET A 160 -3.04 -1.27 -14.72
CA MET A 160 -3.67 -2.53 -15.14
C MET A 160 -2.63 -3.51 -15.70
N ASN A 161 -1.71 -3.07 -16.54
CA ASN A 161 -0.60 -3.88 -17.05
C ASN A 161 0.29 -4.43 -15.91
N SER A 162 0.48 -3.65 -14.86
CA SER A 162 1.22 -4.06 -13.68
C SER A 162 0.49 -5.16 -12.90
N ILE A 163 -0.84 -5.05 -12.75
CA ILE A 163 -1.67 -6.08 -12.12
C ILE A 163 -1.65 -7.37 -12.95
N ILE A 164 -1.83 -7.25 -14.27
CA ILE A 164 -1.75 -8.39 -15.20
C ILE A 164 -0.42 -9.10 -15.04
N ALA A 165 0.70 -8.38 -15.11
CA ALA A 165 2.02 -8.95 -14.93
C ALA A 165 2.17 -9.64 -13.58
N ALA A 166 1.72 -9.02 -12.49
CA ALA A 166 1.84 -9.59 -11.16
C ALA A 166 0.93 -10.81 -10.92
N GLN A 167 -0.22 -10.90 -11.59
CA GLN A 167 -1.11 -12.07 -11.49
C GLN A 167 -0.63 -13.27 -12.34
N HIS A 168 0.30 -13.06 -13.27
CA HIS A 168 0.87 -14.14 -14.10
C HIS A 168 2.17 -14.67 -13.51
N GLY A 169 2.47 -15.93 -13.82
CA GLY A 169 3.73 -16.57 -13.46
C GLY A 169 4.85 -16.13 -14.40
N HIS A 170 6.05 -15.96 -13.87
CA HIS A 170 7.23 -15.54 -14.61
C HIS A 170 8.45 -16.39 -14.28
N MET A 171 9.40 -16.42 -15.20
CA MET A 171 10.74 -16.94 -14.98
C MET A 171 11.75 -15.83 -15.18
N PHE A 172 12.59 -15.58 -14.17
CA PHE A 172 13.57 -14.49 -14.20
C PHE A 172 14.73 -14.73 -13.24
N LEU A 173 15.77 -13.96 -13.38
CA LEU A 173 16.90 -14.01 -12.46
C LEU A 173 16.59 -13.11 -11.25
N TYR A 174 16.61 -13.73 -10.08
CA TYR A 174 16.48 -13.05 -8.80
C TYR A 174 17.65 -13.42 -7.90
N ARG A 175 18.54 -12.46 -7.63
CA ARG A 175 19.68 -12.64 -6.71
C ARG A 175 20.63 -13.77 -7.10
N GLY A 176 20.89 -13.90 -8.39
CA GLY A 176 21.76 -14.93 -8.93
C GLY A 176 21.13 -16.31 -9.12
N TRP A 177 19.83 -16.44 -8.80
CA TRP A 177 19.06 -17.65 -9.01
C TRP A 177 18.05 -17.46 -10.14
N GLU A 178 17.88 -18.47 -10.97
CA GLU A 178 16.70 -18.58 -11.82
C GLU A 178 15.51 -18.95 -10.94
N VAL A 179 14.49 -18.11 -10.91
CA VAL A 179 13.28 -18.33 -10.13
C VAL A 179 12.06 -18.39 -11.04
N LYS A 180 11.11 -19.22 -10.66
CA LYS A 180 9.80 -19.30 -11.30
C LYS A 180 8.73 -18.92 -10.29
N THR A 181 7.91 -17.91 -10.62
CA THR A 181 6.80 -17.47 -9.78
C THR A 181 5.48 -18.06 -10.27
N PRO A 182 4.50 -18.26 -9.36
CA PRO A 182 3.18 -18.81 -9.74
C PRO A 182 2.19 -17.75 -10.24
N GLY A 183 2.49 -16.46 -10.06
CA GLY A 183 1.51 -15.37 -10.12
C GLY A 183 0.86 -15.12 -8.77
N ASN A 184 0.50 -13.86 -8.50
CA ASN A 184 -0.14 -13.43 -7.27
C ASN A 184 -1.62 -13.10 -7.52
N PRO A 185 -2.57 -13.98 -7.17
CA PRO A 185 -3.99 -13.78 -7.41
C PRO A 185 -4.61 -12.62 -6.62
N TYR A 186 -3.85 -12.01 -5.70
CA TYR A 186 -4.25 -10.88 -4.88
C TYR A 186 -3.53 -9.58 -5.25
N ALA A 187 -2.87 -9.54 -6.41
CA ALA A 187 -2.39 -8.28 -6.98
C ALA A 187 -3.60 -7.44 -7.45
N HIS A 188 -3.66 -6.18 -7.02
CA HIS A 188 -4.85 -5.34 -7.18
C HIS A 188 -4.50 -3.86 -7.33
N ALA A 189 -5.48 -3.03 -7.67
CA ALA A 189 -5.33 -1.60 -7.85
C ALA A 189 -5.25 -0.81 -6.54
N ILE A 190 -4.44 0.25 -6.52
CA ILE A 190 -4.53 1.33 -5.53
C ILE A 190 -4.72 2.65 -6.26
N LEU A 191 -5.86 3.31 -6.04
CA LEU A 191 -6.14 4.64 -6.58
C LEU A 191 -5.68 5.71 -5.58
N ARG A 192 -4.71 6.53 -5.99
CA ARG A 192 -4.07 7.55 -5.13
C ARG A 192 -4.20 8.98 -5.64
N GLY A 193 -5.03 9.21 -6.68
CA GLY A 193 -5.03 10.44 -7.45
C GLY A 193 -3.78 10.56 -8.32
N TYR A 194 -3.69 11.63 -9.07
CA TYR A 194 -2.57 11.90 -9.97
C TYR A 194 -2.29 13.40 -10.10
N VAL A 195 -1.20 13.73 -10.77
CA VAL A 195 -0.85 15.11 -11.11
C VAL A 195 -1.00 15.27 -12.61
N ASP A 196 -1.83 16.21 -13.05
CA ASP A 196 -2.02 16.47 -14.48
C ASP A 196 -0.81 17.18 -15.11
N LYS A 197 -0.86 17.33 -16.42
CA LYS A 197 0.20 18.01 -17.18
C LYS A 197 0.44 19.49 -16.80
N PHE A 198 -0.48 20.08 -16.04
CA PHE A 198 -0.36 21.43 -15.51
C PHE A 198 0.10 21.49 -14.06
N GLY A 199 0.45 20.34 -13.46
CA GLY A 199 0.90 20.25 -12.08
C GLY A 199 -0.21 20.28 -11.03
N ARG A 200 -1.48 20.08 -11.41
CA ARG A 200 -2.62 20.09 -10.49
C ARG A 200 -2.88 18.69 -9.96
N ASN A 201 -3.20 18.59 -8.65
CA ASN A 201 -3.68 17.34 -8.09
C ASN A 201 -5.10 17.06 -8.58
N MET A 202 -5.27 15.87 -9.14
CA MET A 202 -6.53 15.35 -9.65
C MET A 202 -6.92 14.11 -8.84
N PRO A 203 -8.10 14.09 -8.22
CA PRO A 203 -8.59 12.90 -7.52
C PRO A 203 -9.02 11.82 -8.51
N ASN A 204 -9.05 10.56 -8.07
CA ASN A 204 -9.57 9.43 -8.83
C ASN A 204 -10.27 8.40 -7.91
N TYR A 205 -11.08 8.88 -6.98
CA TYR A 205 -11.85 8.06 -6.02
C TYR A 205 -13.37 8.20 -6.15
N HIS A 206 -13.85 9.06 -7.05
CA HIS A 206 -15.27 9.28 -7.23
C HIS A 206 -15.97 8.03 -7.79
N TYR A 207 -17.27 8.03 -7.73
CA TYR A 207 -18.08 6.92 -8.23
C TYR A 207 -17.72 6.55 -9.69
N GLU A 208 -17.57 7.55 -10.54
CA GLU A 208 -17.23 7.39 -11.94
C GLU A 208 -15.82 6.80 -12.14
N ASP A 209 -14.87 7.18 -11.30
CA ASP A 209 -13.51 6.61 -11.35
C ASP A 209 -13.52 5.13 -10.98
N LEU A 210 -14.33 4.76 -9.98
CA LEU A 210 -14.47 3.37 -9.54
C LEU A 210 -15.21 2.52 -10.59
N GLN A 211 -16.24 3.07 -11.24
CA GLN A 211 -16.92 2.43 -12.35
C GLN A 211 -15.98 2.22 -13.54
N ASN A 212 -15.23 3.24 -13.93
CA ASN A 212 -14.24 3.15 -15.00
C ASN A 212 -13.19 2.07 -14.72
N LEU A 213 -12.71 1.97 -13.47
CA LEU A 213 -11.78 0.90 -13.10
C LEU A 213 -12.43 -0.49 -13.21
N LEU A 214 -13.68 -0.63 -12.82
CA LEU A 214 -14.42 -1.89 -12.97
C LEU A 214 -14.53 -2.29 -14.45
N GLU A 215 -14.85 -1.34 -15.32
CA GLU A 215 -14.91 -1.56 -16.78
C GLU A 215 -13.56 -2.04 -17.32
N HIS A 216 -12.43 -1.43 -16.90
CA HIS A 216 -11.10 -1.90 -17.27
C HIS A 216 -10.81 -3.35 -16.83
N TYR A 217 -11.23 -3.75 -15.62
CA TYR A 217 -11.13 -5.15 -15.18
C TYR A 217 -11.96 -6.09 -16.07
N GLN A 218 -13.15 -5.66 -16.48
CA GLN A 218 -14.04 -6.44 -17.35
C GLN A 218 -13.45 -6.58 -18.75
N GLU A 219 -12.99 -5.49 -19.36
CA GLU A 219 -12.33 -5.46 -20.68
C GLU A 219 -11.11 -6.42 -20.73
N VAL A 220 -10.26 -6.40 -19.70
CA VAL A 220 -9.14 -7.33 -19.61
C VAL A 220 -9.62 -8.77 -19.55
N ASN A 221 -10.70 -9.05 -18.83
CA ASN A 221 -11.24 -10.41 -18.67
C ASN A 221 -12.04 -10.91 -19.88
N GLU A 222 -12.49 -10.01 -20.74
CA GLU A 222 -13.09 -10.36 -22.04
C GLU A 222 -12.04 -10.83 -23.05
N SER A 223 -10.78 -10.44 -22.86
CA SER A 223 -9.66 -10.92 -23.66
C SER A 223 -9.45 -12.41 -23.43
N ALA A 224 -9.40 -13.19 -24.51
CA ALA A 224 -9.14 -14.63 -24.45
C ALA A 224 -7.75 -14.98 -23.89
N GLN A 225 -6.84 -14.02 -23.80
CA GLN A 225 -5.45 -14.23 -23.46
C GLN A 225 -5.12 -13.96 -21.98
N THR A 226 -5.99 -13.21 -21.29
CA THR A 226 -5.67 -12.74 -19.93
C THR A 226 -6.91 -12.83 -19.05
N LYS A 227 -6.82 -13.52 -17.93
CA LYS A 227 -7.88 -13.53 -16.91
C LYS A 227 -7.31 -13.06 -15.60
N LEU A 228 -7.81 -11.93 -15.12
CA LEU A 228 -7.59 -11.46 -13.76
C LEU A 228 -8.60 -12.09 -12.81
N VAL A 229 -8.11 -12.53 -11.67
CA VAL A 229 -8.95 -13.03 -10.59
C VAL A 229 -9.02 -12.00 -9.47
N ASN A 230 -10.06 -12.08 -8.64
CA ASN A 230 -10.27 -11.19 -7.50
C ASN A 230 -10.12 -9.69 -7.84
N PRO A 231 -10.89 -9.14 -8.80
CA PRO A 231 -10.88 -7.71 -9.08
C PRO A 231 -11.05 -6.91 -7.80
N ALA A 232 -10.13 -6.00 -7.52
CA ALA A 232 -10.14 -5.28 -6.26
C ALA A 232 -9.45 -3.92 -6.38
N VAL A 233 -9.90 -2.98 -5.54
CA VAL A 233 -9.26 -1.68 -5.36
C VAL A 233 -9.17 -1.32 -3.88
N ILE A 234 -8.04 -0.75 -3.52
CA ILE A 234 -7.85 0.02 -2.27
C ILE A 234 -7.80 1.50 -2.67
N VAL A 235 -8.58 2.34 -2.01
CA VAL A 235 -8.53 3.78 -2.25
C VAL A 235 -7.61 4.44 -1.23
N ASP A 236 -6.52 5.01 -1.74
CA ASP A 236 -5.60 5.84 -0.94
C ASP A 236 -6.21 7.24 -0.81
N THR A 237 -6.67 7.57 0.39
CA THR A 237 -7.41 8.80 0.67
C THR A 237 -6.51 10.02 0.79
N ASN A 238 -5.21 9.85 0.81
CA ASN A 238 -4.22 10.93 0.85
C ASN A 238 -3.63 11.23 -0.55
N HIS A 239 -2.36 11.59 -0.65
CA HIS A 239 -1.65 11.94 -1.86
C HIS A 239 -2.40 12.95 -2.74
N SER A 240 -2.57 12.68 -4.02
CA SER A 240 -3.27 13.60 -4.92
C SER A 240 -4.79 13.57 -4.76
N ASN A 241 -5.36 12.52 -4.16
CA ASN A 241 -6.79 12.45 -3.82
C ASN A 241 -7.20 13.53 -2.83
N SER A 242 -6.37 13.80 -1.82
CA SER A 242 -6.60 14.88 -0.84
C SER A 242 -5.84 16.17 -1.16
N GLY A 243 -4.94 16.16 -2.16
CA GLY A 243 -3.94 17.20 -2.34
C GLY A 243 -3.01 17.34 -1.14
N LYS A 244 -2.78 16.24 -0.41
CA LYS A 244 -1.99 16.14 0.84
C LYS A 244 -2.58 16.96 2.00
N ARG A 245 -3.88 17.24 1.99
CA ARG A 245 -4.60 17.85 3.10
C ARG A 245 -5.16 16.75 3.99
N PHE A 246 -4.54 16.51 5.13
CA PHE A 246 -4.84 15.36 5.99
C PHE A 246 -6.31 15.29 6.42
N ALA A 247 -6.94 16.44 6.71
CA ALA A 247 -8.34 16.51 7.12
C ALA A 247 -9.33 16.06 6.03
N GLU A 248 -8.96 16.16 4.73
CA GLU A 248 -9.80 15.73 3.63
C GLU A 248 -10.00 14.21 3.57
N GLN A 249 -9.10 13.44 4.16
CA GLN A 249 -9.18 11.97 4.16
C GLN A 249 -10.50 11.47 4.76
N ILE A 250 -11.04 12.16 5.77
CA ILE A 250 -12.33 11.82 6.40
C ILE A 250 -13.48 11.96 5.39
N ARG A 251 -13.51 13.08 4.65
CA ARG A 251 -14.53 13.33 3.63
C ARG A 251 -14.42 12.29 2.50
N ILE A 252 -13.21 12.08 1.98
CA ILE A 252 -12.95 11.13 0.90
C ILE A 252 -13.38 9.72 1.30
N SER A 253 -13.07 9.29 2.53
CA SER A 253 -13.52 7.98 3.04
C SER A 253 -15.05 7.86 3.03
N LYS A 254 -15.76 8.93 3.42
CA LYS A 254 -17.23 8.95 3.39
C LYS A 254 -17.78 8.89 1.96
N ASP A 255 -17.15 9.58 1.02
CA ASP A 255 -17.56 9.59 -0.40
C ASP A 255 -17.38 8.20 -1.02
N VAL A 256 -16.25 7.53 -0.77
CA VAL A 256 -16.02 6.15 -1.23
C VAL A 256 -17.04 5.20 -0.62
N MET A 257 -17.28 5.27 0.68
CA MET A 257 -18.28 4.43 1.35
C MET A 257 -19.71 4.72 0.87
N HIS A 258 -20.01 5.96 0.44
CA HIS A 258 -21.27 6.29 -0.20
C HIS A 258 -21.38 5.59 -1.57
N SER A 259 -20.34 5.63 -2.39
CA SER A 259 -20.29 4.94 -3.69
C SER A 259 -20.52 3.42 -3.53
N CYS A 260 -19.94 2.80 -2.50
CA CYS A 260 -20.18 1.40 -2.18
C CYS A 260 -21.65 1.10 -1.79
N LYS A 261 -22.35 2.06 -1.19
CA LYS A 261 -23.76 1.88 -0.80
C LYS A 261 -24.72 1.99 -1.97
N VAL A 262 -24.37 2.76 -3.01
CA VAL A 262 -25.25 2.99 -4.15
C VAL A 262 -25.04 2.00 -5.31
N SER A 263 -23.92 1.27 -5.30
CA SER A 263 -23.61 0.26 -6.31
C SER A 263 -23.02 -1.00 -5.68
N GLU A 264 -23.68 -2.13 -5.89
CA GLU A 264 -23.22 -3.44 -5.44
C GLU A 264 -21.89 -3.85 -6.12
N ASP A 265 -21.71 -3.51 -7.39
CA ASP A 265 -20.50 -3.83 -8.13
C ASP A 265 -19.31 -3.00 -7.62
N VAL A 266 -19.52 -1.72 -7.33
CA VAL A 266 -18.49 -0.89 -6.66
C VAL A 266 -18.22 -1.41 -5.26
N HIS A 267 -19.24 -1.85 -4.52
CA HIS A 267 -19.05 -2.46 -3.19
C HIS A 267 -18.18 -3.72 -3.27
N LYS A 268 -18.41 -4.58 -4.25
CA LYS A 268 -17.60 -5.78 -4.47
C LYS A 268 -16.15 -5.46 -4.89
N LEU A 269 -15.97 -4.39 -5.66
CA LEU A 269 -14.65 -3.97 -6.14
C LEU A 269 -13.81 -3.34 -5.03
N VAL A 270 -14.40 -2.44 -4.22
CA VAL A 270 -13.69 -1.70 -3.16
C VAL A 270 -13.47 -2.61 -1.96
N LYS A 271 -12.23 -3.08 -1.78
CA LYS A 271 -11.87 -3.94 -0.65
C LYS A 271 -11.40 -3.16 0.57
N GLY A 272 -11.03 -1.90 0.40
CA GLY A 272 -10.55 -1.11 1.54
C GLY A 272 -10.09 0.29 1.21
N LEU A 273 -9.60 0.94 2.27
CA LEU A 273 -9.03 2.28 2.24
C LEU A 273 -7.59 2.26 2.74
N MET A 274 -6.78 3.18 2.24
CA MET A 274 -5.45 3.46 2.76
C MET A 274 -5.43 4.88 3.30
N ILE A 275 -5.09 5.04 4.59
CA ILE A 275 -5.13 6.32 5.31
C ILE A 275 -3.77 6.63 5.91
N GLU A 276 -3.25 7.82 5.66
CA GLU A 276 -2.10 8.34 6.39
C GLU A 276 -2.59 9.00 7.68
N SER A 277 -2.16 8.46 8.82
CA SER A 277 -2.59 8.88 10.15
C SER A 277 -1.46 8.71 11.16
N TYR A 278 -1.44 9.57 12.15
CA TYR A 278 -0.58 9.48 13.32
C TYR A 278 -1.35 9.86 14.60
N ILE A 279 -0.66 10.01 15.73
CA ILE A 279 -1.32 10.28 17.02
C ILE A 279 -1.91 11.68 17.06
N GLU A 280 -1.15 12.68 16.58
CA GLU A 280 -1.56 14.08 16.57
C GLU A 280 -1.99 14.54 15.17
N ASP A 281 -2.95 15.44 15.12
CA ASP A 281 -3.38 16.09 13.89
C ASP A 281 -2.29 17.03 13.37
N GLY A 282 -2.16 17.09 12.04
CA GLY A 282 -1.27 18.04 11.40
C GLY A 282 -0.45 17.43 10.27
N ALA A 283 0.52 18.23 9.81
CA ALA A 283 1.52 17.82 8.86
C ALA A 283 2.81 18.60 9.13
N GLN A 284 3.90 17.88 9.30
CA GLN A 284 5.21 18.48 9.51
C GLN A 284 6.09 18.32 8.29
N LYS A 285 6.88 19.36 7.99
CA LYS A 285 8.01 19.20 7.09
C LYS A 285 9.08 18.43 7.83
N VAL A 286 9.58 17.34 7.25
CA VAL A 286 10.73 16.61 7.79
C VAL A 286 11.92 17.58 7.81
N SER A 287 12.25 18.10 8.99
CA SER A 287 13.44 18.89 9.24
C SER A 287 14.35 18.11 10.17
N GLU A 288 15.61 18.49 10.25
CA GLU A 288 16.62 17.80 11.07
C GLU A 288 16.28 17.66 12.57
N HIS A 289 15.17 18.23 13.02
CA HIS A 289 14.79 18.28 14.43
C HIS A 289 13.35 17.82 14.75
N CYS A 290 12.63 17.22 13.79
CA CYS A 290 11.21 16.88 13.97
C CYS A 290 10.90 15.45 13.54
N PHE A 291 11.63 14.48 14.07
CA PHE A 291 11.37 13.07 13.81
C PHE A 291 10.48 12.45 14.88
N GLY A 292 9.55 11.59 14.49
CA GLY A 292 8.70 10.84 15.41
C GLY A 292 7.45 11.56 15.90
N ASN A 293 7.00 12.60 15.22
CA ASN A 293 5.75 13.32 15.56
C ASN A 293 4.67 13.12 14.51
#